data_867c703334f1b9be2b0c871619564190
#
_entry.id   867c703334f1b9be2b0c871619564190
#
_cell.length_a   1.000
_cell.length_b   1.000
_cell.length_c   1.000
_cell.angle_alpha   90.00
_cell.angle_beta   90.00
_cell.angle_gamma   90.00
#
_symmetry.space_group_name_H-M   'P 1'
#
loop_
_entity.id
_entity.type
_entity.pdbx_description
1 polymer ?
#
loop_
_entity_poly.entity_id
_entity_poly.type
_entity_poly.pdbx_seq_one_letter_code
_entity_poly.pdbx_strand_id
1 'polypeptide(L)'
;MRNHETTAPLKVEAQHLGFFETPLAYTRLKDAEHLLEDLDAAVIQNMAISSGLNRSNIGGWHSDTNMLTWGGSAAVKLADTAIRICKRLSHFQESTVDSYDWSVRMWANVTSNGGLNQAHAHPGNLWAGVLYLDLGEKPDRTEDVGGAFFIEDPRFPMAAMHNPAARLIGSNGQPQQYEVELNLERGNLLIFPAWLRHGVRQYTGQGKRISIAMNIDAVKKTK
;
A
#
# COMPACT_ATOMS: atom_id res chain seq x y z
N MET A 1 14.15 31.08 -51.07
CA MET A 1 13.00 30.47 -50.35
C MET A 1 12.92 29.03 -50.79
N ARG A 2 13.18 28.06 -49.92
CA ARG A 2 12.97 26.63 -50.26
C ARG A 2 11.52 26.33 -49.98
N ASN A 3 10.77 25.95 -51.04
CA ASN A 3 9.42 25.41 -50.88
C ASN A 3 9.49 24.12 -50.07
N HIS A 4 9.01 24.15 -48.83
CA HIS A 4 8.73 22.95 -48.09
C HIS A 4 7.49 22.31 -48.75
N GLU A 5 7.71 21.36 -49.64
CA GLU A 5 6.64 20.42 -50.00
C GLU A 5 6.21 19.70 -48.72
N THR A 6 4.98 19.95 -48.28
CA THR A 6 4.34 19.19 -47.20
C THR A 6 4.05 17.80 -47.74
N THR A 7 4.98 16.87 -47.51
CA THR A 7 4.75 15.45 -47.78
C THR A 7 3.63 14.94 -46.85
N ALA A 8 2.66 14.23 -47.43
CA ALA A 8 1.60 13.61 -46.63
C ALA A 8 2.21 12.72 -45.55
N PRO A 9 1.67 12.71 -44.31
CA PRO A 9 2.20 11.91 -43.22
C PRO A 9 2.14 10.41 -43.60
N LEU A 10 3.17 9.68 -43.18
CA LEU A 10 3.18 8.21 -43.36
C LEU A 10 2.02 7.59 -42.58
N LYS A 11 1.37 6.61 -43.19
CA LYS A 11 0.37 5.77 -42.51
C LYS A 11 1.14 4.71 -41.70
N VAL A 12 0.79 4.58 -40.41
CA VAL A 12 1.37 3.58 -39.53
C VAL A 12 0.27 2.71 -38.93
N GLU A 13 0.55 1.42 -38.79
CA GLU A 13 -0.22 0.51 -37.95
C GLU A 13 0.58 0.35 -36.65
N ALA A 14 -0.05 0.63 -35.51
CA ALA A 14 0.63 0.64 -34.22
C ALA A 14 -0.20 -0.09 -33.16
N GLN A 15 0.49 -0.86 -32.33
CA GLN A 15 -0.07 -1.48 -31.13
C GLN A 15 0.60 -0.84 -29.91
N HIS A 16 -0.20 -0.34 -28.97
CA HIS A 16 0.30 0.14 -27.69
C HIS A 16 0.43 -1.03 -26.71
N LEU A 17 1.66 -1.32 -26.27
CA LEU A 17 1.97 -2.37 -25.31
C LEU A 17 2.44 -1.75 -23.99
N GLY A 18 1.90 -2.24 -22.87
CA GLY A 18 2.37 -1.91 -21.54
C GLY A 18 3.27 -3.03 -21.00
N PHE A 19 4.41 -2.65 -20.39
CA PHE A 19 5.33 -3.57 -19.73
C PHE A 19 5.63 -3.12 -18.31
N PHE A 20 6.05 -4.05 -17.44
CA PHE A 20 6.48 -3.80 -16.07
C PHE A 20 5.37 -3.20 -15.19
N GLU A 21 4.17 -3.77 -15.29
CA GLU A 21 3.07 -3.38 -14.42
C GLU A 21 3.42 -3.68 -12.95
N THR A 22 3.07 -2.75 -12.06
CA THR A 22 3.19 -2.93 -10.62
C THR A 22 1.86 -3.44 -10.08
N PRO A 23 1.76 -4.71 -9.63
CA PRO A 23 0.52 -5.24 -9.09
C PRO A 23 0.21 -4.62 -7.73
N LEU A 24 -1.04 -4.21 -7.54
CA LEU A 24 -1.59 -3.79 -6.25
C LEU A 24 -2.99 -4.40 -6.10
N ALA A 25 -3.18 -5.22 -5.06
CA ALA A 25 -4.51 -5.65 -4.68
C ALA A 25 -5.16 -4.56 -3.82
N TYR A 26 -6.15 -3.89 -4.38
CA TYR A 26 -7.04 -2.99 -3.67
C TYR A 26 -8.31 -3.76 -3.33
N THR A 27 -8.45 -4.16 -2.07
CA THR A 27 -9.56 -5.02 -1.63
C THR A 27 -10.33 -4.38 -0.49
N ARG A 28 -11.54 -4.86 -0.24
CA ARG A 28 -12.33 -4.53 0.94
C ARG A 28 -12.81 -5.82 1.59
N LEU A 29 -12.59 -5.94 2.88
CA LEU A 29 -13.14 -7.04 3.66
C LEU A 29 -14.67 -6.86 3.74
N LYS A 30 -15.42 -7.87 3.27
CA LYS A 30 -16.89 -7.87 3.33
C LYS A 30 -17.36 -8.69 4.50
N ASP A 31 -18.49 -8.28 5.11
CA ASP A 31 -19.12 -8.98 6.23
C ASP A 31 -18.14 -9.24 7.39
N ALA A 32 -17.23 -8.29 7.61
CA ALA A 32 -16.08 -8.42 8.51
C ALA A 32 -16.13 -7.47 9.71
N GLU A 33 -17.29 -6.86 10.02
CA GLU A 33 -17.36 -5.81 11.06
C GLU A 33 -16.85 -6.32 12.41
N HIS A 34 -17.28 -7.50 12.86
CA HIS A 34 -16.78 -8.09 14.10
C HIS A 34 -15.26 -8.31 14.09
N LEU A 35 -14.69 -8.71 12.95
CA LEU A 35 -13.23 -8.83 12.81
C LEU A 35 -12.53 -7.48 12.95
N LEU A 36 -13.09 -6.44 12.35
CA LEU A 36 -12.55 -5.07 12.42
C LEU A 36 -12.67 -4.51 13.84
N GLU A 37 -13.78 -4.76 14.54
CA GLU A 37 -13.99 -4.37 15.94
C GLU A 37 -13.00 -5.08 16.87
N ASP A 38 -12.80 -6.39 16.70
CA ASP A 38 -11.82 -7.16 17.48
C ASP A 38 -10.39 -6.64 17.30
N LEU A 39 -10.03 -6.29 16.05
CA LEU A 39 -8.73 -5.72 15.73
C LEU A 39 -8.57 -4.31 16.34
N ASP A 40 -9.60 -3.45 16.26
CA ASP A 40 -9.60 -2.14 16.90
C ASP A 40 -9.38 -2.26 18.41
N ALA A 41 -10.14 -3.13 19.06
CA ALA A 41 -10.03 -3.38 20.50
C ALA A 41 -8.61 -3.84 20.89
N ALA A 42 -8.04 -4.78 20.13
CA ALA A 42 -6.68 -5.28 20.37
C ALA A 42 -5.63 -4.17 20.23
N VAL A 43 -5.76 -3.30 19.21
CA VAL A 43 -4.85 -2.17 18.99
C VAL A 43 -4.93 -1.17 20.16
N ILE A 44 -6.13 -0.79 20.57
CA ILE A 44 -6.34 0.17 21.69
C ILE A 44 -5.81 -0.40 23.01
N GLN A 45 -6.04 -1.69 23.29
CA GLN A 45 -5.52 -2.36 24.49
C GLN A 45 -3.98 -2.38 24.49
N ASN A 46 -3.35 -2.74 23.36
CA ASN A 46 -1.89 -2.78 23.27
C ASN A 46 -1.28 -1.37 23.40
N MET A 47 -1.90 -0.36 22.77
CA MET A 47 -1.45 1.04 22.91
C MET A 47 -1.50 1.55 24.36
N ALA A 48 -2.43 1.07 25.17
CA ALA A 48 -2.55 1.48 26.57
C ALA A 48 -1.40 0.96 27.46
N ILE A 49 -0.74 -0.13 27.07
CA ILE A 49 0.30 -0.80 27.84
C ILE A 49 1.71 -0.73 27.23
N SER A 50 1.83 -0.18 26.01
CA SER A 50 3.10 -0.10 25.27
C SER A 50 3.38 1.33 24.82
N SER A 51 4.59 1.81 25.05
CA SER A 51 5.04 3.13 24.59
C SER A 51 5.20 3.24 23.06
N GLY A 52 5.18 2.12 22.36
CA GLY A 52 5.38 2.06 20.92
C GLY A 52 6.83 2.23 20.47
N LEU A 53 7.02 2.22 19.16
CA LEU A 53 8.31 2.33 18.49
C LEU A 53 8.34 3.55 17.56
N ASN A 54 9.53 4.09 17.32
CA ASN A 54 9.78 5.10 16.29
C ASN A 54 10.37 4.42 15.05
N ARG A 55 9.67 4.53 13.91
CA ARG A 55 10.07 3.98 12.61
C ARG A 55 9.86 5.04 11.51
N SER A 56 9.08 4.75 10.48
CA SER A 56 8.67 5.73 9.47
C SER A 56 7.57 6.69 9.97
N ASN A 57 6.97 6.42 11.13
CA ASN A 57 5.94 7.24 11.75
C ASN A 57 6.51 8.50 12.38
N ILE A 58 5.85 9.62 12.15
CA ILE A 58 6.08 10.90 12.83
C ILE A 58 4.76 11.29 13.49
N GLY A 59 4.79 11.67 14.76
CA GLY A 59 3.59 12.13 15.48
C GLY A 59 2.52 11.06 15.70
N GLY A 60 2.90 9.78 15.76
CA GLY A 60 1.97 8.66 15.94
C GLY A 60 2.59 7.54 16.80
N TRP A 61 1.74 6.61 17.22
CA TRP A 61 2.14 5.39 17.91
C TRP A 61 2.28 4.23 16.91
N HIS A 62 3.31 3.43 17.06
CA HIS A 62 3.61 2.24 16.25
C HIS A 62 3.89 1.09 17.22
N SER A 63 3.13 -0.01 17.15
CA SER A 63 3.35 -1.18 18.00
C SER A 63 4.69 -1.87 17.68
N ASP A 64 5.04 -2.88 18.47
CA ASP A 64 5.99 -3.90 18.01
C ASP A 64 5.46 -4.66 16.79
N THR A 65 6.31 -5.47 16.17
CA THR A 65 5.97 -6.22 14.93
C THR A 65 5.37 -7.59 15.20
N ASN A 66 5.00 -7.89 16.46
CA ASN A 66 4.53 -9.19 16.91
C ASN A 66 3.00 -9.23 17.13
N MET A 67 2.23 -8.45 16.36
CA MET A 67 0.78 -8.38 16.54
C MET A 67 0.08 -9.75 16.50
N LEU A 68 0.66 -10.74 15.83
CA LEU A 68 0.12 -12.10 15.83
C LEU A 68 0.09 -12.73 17.24
N THR A 69 0.88 -12.23 18.19
CA THR A 69 0.89 -12.76 19.57
C THR A 69 -0.14 -12.09 20.48
N TRP A 70 -0.47 -10.80 20.22
CA TRP A 70 -1.37 -10.03 21.07
C TRP A 70 -2.69 -9.63 20.38
N GLY A 71 -2.78 -9.71 19.06
CA GLY A 71 -3.96 -9.33 18.29
C GLY A 71 -5.04 -10.42 18.18
N GLY A 72 -4.89 -11.55 18.89
CA GLY A 72 -5.88 -12.61 18.99
C GLY A 72 -6.17 -13.33 17.67
N SER A 73 -7.30 -14.03 17.64
CA SER A 73 -7.74 -14.79 16.45
C SER A 73 -8.03 -13.89 15.24
N ALA A 74 -8.39 -12.64 15.47
CA ALA A 74 -8.66 -11.67 14.40
C ALA A 74 -7.37 -11.34 13.61
N ALA A 75 -6.24 -11.15 14.30
CA ALA A 75 -4.95 -10.94 13.64
C ALA A 75 -4.51 -12.16 12.83
N VAL A 76 -4.73 -13.37 13.33
CA VAL A 76 -4.43 -14.62 12.61
C VAL A 76 -5.28 -14.72 11.34
N LYS A 77 -6.59 -14.45 11.42
CA LYS A 77 -7.49 -14.45 10.25
C LYS A 77 -7.08 -13.42 9.20
N LEU A 78 -6.62 -12.23 9.64
CA LEU A 78 -6.13 -11.18 8.76
C LEU A 78 -4.84 -11.66 8.05
N ALA A 79 -3.89 -12.23 8.77
CA ALA A 79 -2.64 -12.78 8.22
C ALA A 79 -2.91 -13.87 7.17
N ASP A 80 -3.78 -14.81 7.47
CA ASP A 80 -4.18 -15.88 6.53
C ASP A 80 -4.84 -15.30 5.27
N THR A 81 -5.64 -14.25 5.43
CA THR A 81 -6.27 -13.56 4.29
C THR A 81 -5.23 -12.87 3.42
N ALA A 82 -4.28 -12.16 4.03
CA ALA A 82 -3.18 -11.50 3.31
C ALA A 82 -2.30 -12.52 2.56
N ILE A 83 -1.92 -13.64 3.20
CA ILE A 83 -1.18 -14.73 2.55
C ILE A 83 -1.93 -15.26 1.33
N ARG A 84 -3.25 -15.50 1.45
CA ARG A 84 -4.04 -15.99 0.30
C ARG A 84 -4.05 -15.01 -0.87
N ILE A 85 -4.08 -13.71 -0.62
CA ILE A 85 -3.96 -12.69 -1.66
C ILE A 85 -2.57 -12.73 -2.29
N CYS A 86 -1.50 -12.75 -1.46
CA CYS A 86 -0.13 -12.81 -1.95
C CYS A 86 0.12 -14.05 -2.82
N LYS A 87 -0.38 -15.22 -2.42
CA LYS A 87 -0.29 -16.45 -3.21
C LYS A 87 -0.90 -16.32 -4.60
N ARG A 88 -2.00 -15.57 -4.75
CA ARG A 88 -2.64 -15.33 -6.06
C ARG A 88 -1.88 -14.34 -6.93
N LEU A 89 -1.10 -13.45 -6.31
CA LEU A 89 -0.28 -12.46 -7.00
C LEU A 89 1.14 -12.93 -7.27
N SER A 90 1.53 -14.12 -6.78
CA SER A 90 2.88 -14.65 -6.88
C SER A 90 2.97 -15.81 -7.85
N HIS A 91 4.05 -15.85 -8.62
CA HIS A 91 4.44 -17.00 -9.45
C HIS A 91 5.90 -17.34 -9.18
N PHE A 92 6.20 -18.61 -8.97
CA PHE A 92 7.57 -19.12 -8.79
C PHE A 92 7.92 -20.01 -9.98
N GLN A 93 9.00 -19.70 -10.68
CA GLN A 93 9.34 -20.34 -11.97
C GLN A 93 9.50 -21.87 -11.90
N GLU A 94 10.06 -22.40 -10.79
CA GLU A 94 10.41 -23.81 -10.67
C GLU A 94 9.56 -24.59 -9.67
N SER A 95 8.53 -23.97 -9.12
CA SER A 95 7.73 -24.57 -8.04
C SER A 95 6.36 -23.91 -7.89
N THR A 96 5.48 -24.50 -7.10
CA THR A 96 4.19 -23.90 -6.78
C THR A 96 4.28 -23.02 -5.53
N VAL A 97 3.32 -22.11 -5.34
CA VAL A 97 3.22 -21.26 -4.14
C VAL A 97 3.12 -22.06 -2.84
N ASP A 98 2.64 -23.30 -2.90
CA ASP A 98 2.51 -24.20 -1.75
C ASP A 98 3.82 -24.90 -1.38
N SER A 99 4.85 -24.82 -2.23
CA SER A 99 6.21 -25.27 -1.93
C SER A 99 6.98 -24.29 -1.03
N TYR A 100 6.33 -23.23 -0.56
CA TYR A 100 6.91 -22.21 0.30
C TYR A 100 6.19 -22.12 1.63
N ASP A 101 6.95 -21.85 2.69
CA ASP A 101 6.45 -21.44 3.99
C ASP A 101 6.23 -19.93 3.94
N TRP A 102 4.98 -19.54 4.13
CA TRP A 102 4.56 -18.15 4.14
C TRP A 102 4.51 -17.64 5.56
N SER A 103 5.05 -16.46 5.79
CA SER A 103 5.08 -15.82 7.11
C SER A 103 4.62 -14.37 7.02
N VAL A 104 4.06 -13.86 8.12
CA VAL A 104 3.63 -12.46 8.26
C VAL A 104 4.22 -11.88 9.53
N ARG A 105 4.81 -10.70 9.42
CA ARG A 105 5.08 -9.79 10.55
C ARG A 105 4.09 -8.66 10.47
N MET A 106 3.42 -8.36 11.56
CA MET A 106 2.29 -7.44 11.59
C MET A 106 2.42 -6.47 12.77
N TRP A 107 2.01 -5.24 12.55
CA TRP A 107 2.01 -4.18 13.56
C TRP A 107 0.88 -3.18 13.31
N ALA A 108 0.50 -2.46 14.36
CA ALA A 108 -0.48 -1.39 14.30
C ALA A 108 0.19 -0.02 14.26
N ASN A 109 -0.44 0.91 13.54
CA ASN A 109 -0.13 2.33 13.54
C ASN A 109 -1.36 3.11 14.00
N VAL A 110 -1.18 4.02 14.95
CA VAL A 110 -2.21 4.98 15.37
C VAL A 110 -1.65 6.37 15.15
N THR A 111 -2.26 7.12 14.25
CA THR A 111 -1.82 8.45 13.84
C THR A 111 -2.81 9.49 14.35
N SER A 112 -2.33 10.50 15.06
CA SER A 112 -3.10 11.65 15.54
C SER A 112 -2.81 12.89 14.70
N ASN A 113 -3.47 14.01 15.01
CA ASN A 113 -3.24 15.31 14.36
C ASN A 113 -1.75 15.64 14.27
N GLY A 114 -1.31 16.07 13.10
CA GLY A 114 0.09 16.36 12.76
C GLY A 114 0.91 15.14 12.33
N GLY A 115 0.41 13.91 12.53
CA GLY A 115 1.13 12.69 12.24
C GLY A 115 1.15 12.31 10.76
N LEU A 116 2.18 11.57 10.36
CA LEU A 116 2.39 11.06 8.99
C LEU A 116 3.22 9.78 9.00
N ASN A 117 3.27 9.09 7.86
CA ASN A 117 4.32 8.12 7.58
C ASN A 117 5.16 8.59 6.38
N GLN A 118 6.46 8.72 6.60
CA GLN A 118 7.38 9.12 5.54
C GLN A 118 7.38 8.10 4.39
N ALA A 119 7.71 8.56 3.18
CA ALA A 119 7.86 7.69 2.03
C ALA A 119 8.99 6.66 2.27
N HIS A 120 8.64 5.39 2.26
CA HIS A 120 9.55 4.28 2.54
C HIS A 120 9.18 3.03 1.73
N ALA A 121 10.02 2.03 1.80
CA ALA A 121 9.78 0.68 1.28
C ALA A 121 10.16 -0.34 2.37
N HIS A 122 9.87 -1.63 2.14
CA HIS A 122 10.15 -2.71 3.08
C HIS A 122 11.19 -3.69 2.51
N PRO A 123 12.46 -3.26 2.39
CA PRO A 123 13.50 -4.11 1.79
C PRO A 123 13.66 -5.42 2.55
N GLY A 124 13.94 -6.50 1.82
CA GLY A 124 14.08 -7.84 2.38
C GLY A 124 12.76 -8.58 2.61
N ASN A 125 11.63 -8.04 2.16
CA ASN A 125 10.33 -8.71 2.18
C ASN A 125 9.79 -8.86 0.75
N LEU A 126 8.90 -9.82 0.54
CA LEU A 126 8.28 -10.05 -0.78
C LEU A 126 7.09 -9.13 -1.01
N TRP A 127 6.19 -9.06 -0.06
CA TRP A 127 4.98 -8.25 -0.10
C TRP A 127 4.85 -7.37 1.14
N ALA A 128 4.22 -6.23 0.98
CA ALA A 128 3.72 -5.38 2.05
C ALA A 128 2.20 -5.30 1.98
N GLY A 129 1.57 -5.07 3.14
CA GLY A 129 0.14 -4.86 3.19
C GLY A 129 -0.26 -3.86 4.25
N VAL A 130 -1.44 -3.28 4.09
CA VAL A 130 -2.04 -2.41 5.09
C VAL A 130 -3.56 -2.55 5.10
N LEU A 131 -4.12 -2.81 6.28
CA LEU A 131 -5.56 -2.77 6.55
C LEU A 131 -5.90 -1.45 7.26
N TYR A 132 -6.95 -0.78 6.81
CA TYR A 132 -7.46 0.44 7.45
C TYR A 132 -8.64 0.11 8.34
N LEU A 133 -8.51 0.42 9.63
CA LEU A 133 -9.55 0.27 10.65
C LEU A 133 -10.28 1.58 10.88
N ASP A 134 -9.55 2.69 10.95
CA ASP A 134 -10.12 4.02 11.08
C ASP A 134 -9.30 5.01 10.26
N LEU A 135 -9.95 5.91 9.55
CA LEU A 135 -9.32 6.95 8.75
C LEU A 135 -9.31 8.31 9.44
N GLY A 136 -9.79 8.37 10.69
CA GLY A 136 -9.92 9.59 11.47
C GLY A 136 -11.18 10.38 11.10
N GLU A 137 -11.46 11.38 11.90
CA GLU A 137 -12.61 12.27 11.68
C GLU A 137 -12.34 13.20 10.49
N LYS A 138 -13.35 13.31 9.64
CA LYS A 138 -13.48 14.38 8.67
C LYS A 138 -14.42 15.41 9.26
N PRO A 139 -13.94 16.59 9.69
CA PRO A 139 -14.77 17.57 10.39
C PRO A 139 -15.92 18.10 9.54
N ASP A 140 -15.74 18.15 8.25
CA ASP A 140 -16.80 18.40 7.27
C ASP A 140 -16.40 17.79 5.93
N ARG A 141 -17.36 17.37 5.10
CA ARG A 141 -17.07 16.75 3.79
C ARG A 141 -16.33 17.68 2.81
N THR A 142 -16.14 18.93 3.16
CA THR A 142 -15.53 19.98 2.35
C THR A 142 -14.05 20.22 2.67
N GLU A 143 -13.54 19.78 3.82
CA GLU A 143 -12.14 19.98 4.20
C GLU A 143 -11.31 18.73 3.97
N ASP A 144 -10.19 18.89 3.27
CA ASP A 144 -9.16 17.87 3.17
C ASP A 144 -8.30 17.88 4.44
N VAL A 145 -8.50 16.89 5.29
CA VAL A 145 -7.72 16.72 6.53
C VAL A 145 -6.43 15.91 6.31
N GLY A 146 -6.06 15.65 5.07
CA GLY A 146 -4.88 14.87 4.73
C GLY A 146 -5.00 13.39 5.12
N GLY A 147 -3.86 12.78 5.42
CA GLY A 147 -3.82 11.37 5.81
C GLY A 147 -4.02 10.40 4.63
N ALA A 148 -3.94 10.86 3.39
CA ALA A 148 -4.03 9.99 2.22
C ALA A 148 -2.84 9.02 2.18
N PHE A 149 -3.10 7.77 1.84
CA PHE A 149 -2.07 6.81 1.47
C PHE A 149 -1.65 7.08 0.03
N PHE A 150 -0.35 7.21 -0.18
CA PHE A 150 0.20 7.43 -1.50
C PHE A 150 1.25 6.39 -1.86
N ILE A 151 1.41 6.16 -3.16
CA ILE A 151 2.45 5.34 -3.76
C ILE A 151 3.21 6.14 -4.80
N GLU A 152 4.52 5.93 -4.90
CA GLU A 152 5.39 6.56 -5.89
C GLU A 152 5.66 5.60 -7.05
N ASP A 153 5.69 6.11 -8.28
CA ASP A 153 6.17 5.34 -9.44
C ASP A 153 7.63 4.93 -9.19
N PRO A 154 7.96 3.63 -9.15
CA PRO A 154 9.32 3.16 -8.87
C PRO A 154 10.34 3.61 -9.93
N ARG A 155 9.89 4.04 -11.10
CA ARG A 155 10.72 4.59 -12.18
C ARG A 155 11.02 6.07 -12.01
N PHE A 156 10.39 6.74 -11.04
CA PHE A 156 10.71 8.13 -10.71
C PHE A 156 12.15 8.22 -10.15
N PRO A 157 12.96 9.23 -10.51
CA PRO A 157 12.56 10.42 -11.28
C PRO A 157 12.78 10.32 -12.80
N MET A 158 13.13 9.14 -13.34
CA MET A 158 13.57 9.01 -14.74
C MET A 158 12.60 9.61 -15.77
N ALA A 159 11.31 9.34 -15.61
CA ALA A 159 10.29 9.86 -16.53
C ALA A 159 10.14 11.40 -16.47
N ALA A 160 10.49 12.02 -15.32
CA ALA A 160 10.37 13.46 -15.10
C ALA A 160 11.64 14.25 -15.43
N MET A 161 12.78 13.60 -15.55
CA MET A 161 14.07 14.28 -15.65
C MET A 161 14.21 15.16 -16.88
N HIS A 162 13.62 14.75 -18.02
CA HIS A 162 13.71 15.51 -19.26
C HIS A 162 12.64 16.61 -19.35
N ASN A 163 11.41 16.27 -18.99
CA ASN A 163 10.29 17.20 -19.00
C ASN A 163 9.33 16.92 -17.85
N PRO A 164 9.31 17.71 -16.77
CA PRO A 164 8.47 17.49 -15.60
C PRO A 164 6.95 17.52 -15.89
N ALA A 165 6.54 18.18 -16.97
CA ALA A 165 5.13 18.25 -17.37
C ALA A 165 4.69 17.06 -18.23
N ALA A 166 5.63 16.28 -18.77
CA ALA A 166 5.29 15.11 -19.61
C ALA A 166 4.78 13.93 -18.77
N ARG A 167 3.81 13.24 -19.30
CA ARG A 167 3.30 11.97 -18.79
C ARG A 167 3.26 10.94 -19.91
N LEU A 168 3.69 9.74 -19.62
CA LEU A 168 3.52 8.61 -20.54
C LEU A 168 2.06 8.17 -20.51
N ILE A 169 1.54 7.75 -21.66
CA ILE A 169 0.20 7.18 -21.74
C ILE A 169 0.30 5.69 -21.41
N GLY A 170 -0.49 5.25 -20.45
CA GLY A 170 -0.58 3.83 -20.10
C GLY A 170 -1.35 2.99 -21.13
N SER A 171 -1.32 1.67 -21.00
CA SER A 171 -2.05 0.75 -21.87
C SER A 171 -3.57 0.96 -21.82
N ASN A 172 -4.09 1.58 -20.76
CA ASN A 172 -5.48 2.00 -20.60
C ASN A 172 -5.81 3.35 -21.27
N GLY A 173 -4.85 3.97 -21.99
CA GLY A 173 -5.01 5.26 -22.65
C GLY A 173 -4.97 6.47 -21.72
N GLN A 174 -4.66 6.29 -20.41
CA GLN A 174 -4.62 7.38 -19.44
C GLN A 174 -3.18 7.81 -19.12
N PRO A 175 -2.95 9.11 -18.81
CA PRO A 175 -1.64 9.58 -18.37
C PRO A 175 -1.22 8.89 -17.06
N GLN A 176 -0.03 8.30 -17.04
CA GLN A 176 0.56 7.73 -15.84
C GLN A 176 1.04 8.85 -14.90
N GLN A 177 0.68 8.76 -13.64
CA GLN A 177 1.12 9.70 -12.62
C GLN A 177 2.42 9.23 -11.98
N TYR A 178 3.25 10.16 -11.49
CA TYR A 178 4.47 9.83 -10.74
C TYR A 178 4.17 9.42 -9.30
N GLU A 179 3.01 9.81 -8.82
CA GLU A 179 2.51 9.48 -7.50
C GLU A 179 0.98 9.34 -7.59
N VAL A 180 0.44 8.38 -6.88
CA VAL A 180 -1.00 8.12 -6.85
C VAL A 180 -1.45 8.06 -5.39
N GLU A 181 -2.46 8.84 -5.05
CA GLU A 181 -3.17 8.75 -3.78
C GLU A 181 -4.39 7.84 -3.92
N LEU A 182 -4.62 7.02 -2.90
CA LEU A 182 -5.73 6.07 -2.90
C LEU A 182 -6.84 6.55 -1.95
N ASN A 183 -8.07 6.55 -2.46
CA ASN A 183 -9.25 6.77 -1.63
C ASN A 183 -9.57 5.50 -0.85
N LEU A 184 -9.42 5.57 0.46
CA LEU A 184 -9.56 4.42 1.34
C LEU A 184 -10.76 4.58 2.27
N GLU A 185 -11.32 3.45 2.67
CA GLU A 185 -12.41 3.32 3.62
C GLU A 185 -12.05 2.27 4.67
N ARG A 186 -12.79 2.27 5.79
CA ARG A 186 -12.72 1.21 6.80
C ARG A 186 -12.89 -0.17 6.14
N GLY A 187 -12.01 -1.10 6.48
CA GLY A 187 -11.98 -2.45 5.93
C GLY A 187 -11.26 -2.59 4.59
N ASN A 188 -10.69 -1.50 4.03
CA ASN A 188 -9.80 -1.64 2.87
C ASN A 188 -8.50 -2.31 3.29
N LEU A 189 -8.14 -3.36 2.56
CA LEU A 189 -6.89 -4.09 2.66
C LEU A 189 -6.13 -3.95 1.34
N LEU A 190 -4.98 -3.30 1.41
CA LEU A 190 -4.03 -3.16 0.30
C LEU A 190 -2.94 -4.21 0.43
N ILE A 191 -2.55 -4.86 -0.68
CA ILE A 191 -1.36 -5.70 -0.78
C ILE A 191 -0.57 -5.26 -2.01
N PHE A 192 0.72 -5.02 -1.84
CA PHE A 192 1.59 -4.51 -2.89
C PHE A 192 3.03 -5.01 -2.70
N PRO A 193 3.87 -4.99 -3.76
CA PRO A 193 5.27 -5.41 -3.65
C PRO A 193 6.01 -4.61 -2.58
N ALA A 194 6.78 -5.28 -1.74
CA ALA A 194 7.46 -4.66 -0.61
C ALA A 194 8.49 -3.58 -1.02
N TRP A 195 9.00 -3.61 -2.24
CA TRP A 195 9.89 -2.60 -2.79
C TRP A 195 9.20 -1.30 -3.22
N LEU A 196 7.84 -1.28 -3.33
CA LEU A 196 7.08 -0.12 -3.77
C LEU A 196 7.13 0.98 -2.70
N ARG A 197 7.67 2.15 -3.05
CA ARG A 197 7.72 3.29 -2.14
C ARG A 197 6.32 3.84 -1.91
N HIS A 198 5.99 4.04 -0.66
CA HIS A 198 4.68 4.50 -0.22
C HIS A 198 4.77 5.24 1.10
N GLY A 199 3.73 5.97 1.44
CA GLY A 199 3.63 6.68 2.70
C GLY A 199 2.21 7.12 3.02
N VAL A 200 2.08 7.92 4.06
CA VAL A 200 0.82 8.54 4.46
C VAL A 200 1.06 10.04 4.63
N ARG A 201 0.26 10.85 3.95
CA ARG A 201 0.28 12.31 4.07
C ARG A 201 0.00 12.73 5.51
N GLN A 202 0.49 13.92 5.86
CA GLN A 202 0.18 14.48 7.16
C GLN A 202 -1.33 14.51 7.39
N TYR A 203 -1.75 14.01 8.54
CA TYR A 203 -3.14 14.04 8.97
C TYR A 203 -3.38 15.22 9.92
N THR A 204 -4.40 16.03 9.66
CA THR A 204 -4.72 17.23 10.44
C THR A 204 -6.10 17.18 11.09
N GLY A 205 -6.82 16.05 10.99
CA GLY A 205 -8.12 15.86 11.61
C GLY A 205 -8.06 15.66 13.12
N GLN A 206 -9.21 15.64 13.78
CA GLN A 206 -9.32 15.57 15.24
C GLN A 206 -9.31 14.12 15.78
N GLY A 207 -9.76 13.14 15.01
CA GLY A 207 -9.80 11.74 15.40
C GLY A 207 -8.43 11.05 15.28
N LYS A 208 -8.41 9.76 15.57
CA LYS A 208 -7.23 8.90 15.36
C LYS A 208 -7.40 8.10 14.09
N ARG A 209 -6.35 8.02 13.27
CA ARG A 209 -6.30 7.05 12.18
C ARG A 209 -5.62 5.78 12.68
N ILE A 210 -6.26 4.64 12.41
CA ILE A 210 -5.79 3.32 12.85
C ILE A 210 -5.62 2.44 11.62
N SER A 211 -4.42 1.90 11.45
CA SER A 211 -4.12 0.92 10.42
C SER A 211 -3.26 -0.21 10.95
N ILE A 212 -3.39 -1.38 10.33
CA ILE A 212 -2.54 -2.54 10.59
C ILE A 212 -1.69 -2.77 9.36
N ALA A 213 -0.38 -2.64 9.52
CA ALA A 213 0.59 -2.88 8.46
C ALA A 213 1.24 -4.26 8.63
N MET A 214 1.72 -4.83 7.53
CA MET A 214 2.31 -6.14 7.52
C MET A 214 3.39 -6.30 6.46
N ASN A 215 4.37 -7.12 6.77
CA ASN A 215 5.35 -7.66 5.84
C ASN A 215 5.08 -9.15 5.65
N ILE A 216 5.09 -9.60 4.41
CA ILE A 216 4.75 -10.97 4.05
C ILE A 216 5.88 -11.55 3.21
N ASP A 217 6.37 -12.70 3.63
CA ASP A 217 7.46 -13.42 2.99
C ASP A 217 7.11 -14.86 2.68
N ALA A 218 7.85 -15.44 1.74
CA ALA A 218 7.76 -16.83 1.34
C ALA A 218 9.16 -17.44 1.24
N VAL A 219 9.45 -18.42 2.08
CA VAL A 219 10.72 -19.14 2.10
C VAL A 219 10.50 -20.53 1.55
N LYS A 220 11.34 -20.98 0.60
CA LYS A 220 11.22 -22.31 0.01
C LYS A 220 11.39 -23.37 1.10
N LYS A 221 10.47 -24.31 1.16
CA LYS A 221 10.55 -25.44 2.08
C LYS A 221 11.81 -26.27 1.81
N THR A 222 12.61 -26.51 2.83
CA THR A 222 13.68 -27.50 2.76
C THR A 222 13.04 -28.90 2.76
N LYS A 223 13.50 -29.75 1.84
CA LYS A 223 13.09 -31.16 1.78
C LYS A 223 13.63 -31.92 2.99
#